data_3fd55cd2d1e2d7e019dfeb997bee6871
#
_entry.id   3fd55cd2d1e2d7e019dfeb997bee6871
#
_cell.length_a   1.000
_cell.length_b   1.000
_cell.length_c   1.000
_cell.angle_alpha   90.00
_cell.angle_beta   90.00
_cell.angle_gamma   90.00
#
_symmetry.space_group_name_H-M   'P 1'
#
loop_
_entity.id
_entity.type
_entity.pdbx_description
1 polymer ?
#
loop_
_entity_poly.entity_id
_entity_poly.type
_entity_poly.pdbx_seq_one_letter_code
_entity_poly.pdbx_strand_id
1 'polypeptide(L)'
;MSNYNHHTNNHPAHNHHTHNNHTHSHQIIDNQSFRNKIDFLDGDMRKRTLPPEEILNLLPIQNKSCVLDVGAGSGYLTIPAAKCTNGTVYALDIDARMLNVISSKAQSEDIPNIQLIQGGVDHIPMADNSVDVVLASLILHEVGPLAPVLKQVNRVLKVGGYFLCLEYEKEESAAQGPPMHIRISSAEMEKELISGGLIVEQKRNFKESIYIITARK
;
A
#
# COMPACT_ATOMS: atom_id res chain seq x y z
N MET A 1 -15.28 18.51 -83.83
CA MET A 1 -14.01 17.86 -84.01
C MET A 1 -13.14 18.35 -82.85
N SER A 2 -13.15 17.72 -81.73
CA SER A 2 -12.24 18.04 -80.61
C SER A 2 -12.08 16.79 -79.74
N ASN A 3 -10.90 16.29 -79.74
CA ASN A 3 -10.48 15.17 -78.92
C ASN A 3 -10.21 15.68 -77.48
N TYR A 4 -10.84 15.07 -76.49
CA TYR A 4 -10.43 15.20 -75.07
C TYR A 4 -9.75 13.91 -74.59
N ASN A 5 -8.46 14.04 -74.24
CA ASN A 5 -7.68 13.01 -73.58
C ASN A 5 -8.00 13.03 -72.10
N HIS A 6 -8.43 11.88 -71.57
CA HIS A 6 -8.50 11.62 -70.13
C HIS A 6 -7.16 11.10 -69.63
N HIS A 7 -6.51 11.89 -68.76
CA HIS A 7 -5.40 11.43 -67.98
C HIS A 7 -5.94 10.85 -66.65
N THR A 8 -5.74 9.58 -66.46
CA THR A 8 -5.99 8.90 -65.17
C THR A 8 -4.71 9.00 -64.30
N ASN A 9 -4.81 9.78 -63.20
CA ASN A 9 -3.78 9.84 -62.18
C ASN A 9 -3.96 8.67 -61.20
N ASN A 10 -3.05 7.70 -61.26
CA ASN A 10 -2.86 6.68 -60.22
C ASN A 10 -2.09 7.30 -59.04
N HIS A 11 -2.73 7.41 -57.87
CA HIS A 11 -2.05 7.69 -56.62
C HIS A 11 -1.77 6.36 -55.88
N PRO A 12 -0.55 6.09 -55.41
CA PRO A 12 -0.30 4.95 -54.55
C PRO A 12 -0.83 5.21 -53.16
N ALA A 13 -1.54 4.20 -52.60
CA ALA A 13 -2.02 4.18 -51.24
C ALA A 13 -0.80 4.12 -50.27
N HIS A 14 -0.66 5.15 -49.43
CA HIS A 14 0.25 5.13 -48.30
C HIS A 14 -0.34 4.28 -47.16
N ASN A 15 0.26 3.11 -46.96
CA ASN A 15 0.03 2.26 -45.80
C ASN A 15 0.55 2.94 -44.52
N HIS A 16 -0.33 3.46 -43.68
CA HIS A 16 0.00 3.86 -42.31
C HIS A 16 0.01 2.65 -41.39
N HIS A 17 1.16 2.00 -41.25
CA HIS A 17 1.44 1.02 -40.21
C HIS A 17 2.53 1.57 -39.27
N THR A 18 2.15 2.49 -38.34
CA THR A 18 3.10 2.97 -37.29
C THR A 18 2.46 3.30 -35.95
N HIS A 19 1.26 2.81 -35.61
CA HIS A 19 0.67 3.13 -34.29
C HIS A 19 0.64 2.02 -33.25
N ASN A 20 1.01 0.77 -33.58
CA ASN A 20 0.90 -0.35 -32.62
C ASN A 20 2.17 -0.64 -31.80
N ASN A 21 3.34 -0.13 -32.18
CA ASN A 21 4.60 -0.48 -31.46
C ASN A 21 4.83 0.36 -30.20
N HIS A 22 4.32 1.58 -30.10
CA HIS A 22 4.51 2.43 -28.90
C HIS A 22 3.66 1.99 -27.70
N THR A 23 2.42 1.59 -27.93
CA THR A 23 1.53 1.11 -26.86
C THR A 23 1.98 -0.22 -26.27
N HIS A 24 2.53 -1.12 -27.10
CA HIS A 24 3.03 -2.44 -26.64
C HIS A 24 4.31 -2.31 -25.80
N SER A 25 5.23 -1.42 -26.18
CA SER A 25 6.46 -1.19 -25.40
C SER A 25 6.16 -0.52 -24.05
N HIS A 26 5.25 0.41 -23.96
CA HIS A 26 4.83 1.02 -22.70
C HIS A 26 4.15 0.03 -21.76
N GLN A 27 3.28 -0.85 -22.27
CA GLN A 27 2.64 -1.90 -21.46
C GLN A 27 3.65 -2.93 -20.94
N ILE A 28 4.66 -3.31 -21.75
CA ILE A 28 5.72 -4.24 -21.32
C ILE A 28 6.58 -3.63 -20.22
N ILE A 29 6.95 -2.35 -20.35
CA ILE A 29 7.75 -1.62 -19.35
C ILE A 29 6.96 -1.46 -18.04
N ASP A 30 5.68 -1.10 -18.13
CA ASP A 30 4.81 -0.94 -16.94
C ASP A 30 4.61 -2.27 -16.19
N ASN A 31 4.39 -3.36 -16.91
CA ASN A 31 4.28 -4.70 -16.34
C ASN A 31 5.59 -5.18 -15.68
N GLN A 32 6.75 -4.88 -16.27
CA GLN A 32 8.03 -5.24 -15.66
C GLN A 32 8.31 -4.43 -14.40
N SER A 33 8.04 -3.12 -14.43
CA SER A 33 8.17 -2.24 -13.26
C SER A 33 7.26 -2.70 -12.11
N PHE A 34 6.04 -3.09 -12.42
CA PHE A 34 5.10 -3.61 -11.42
C PHE A 34 5.58 -4.94 -10.81
N ARG A 35 6.10 -5.87 -11.62
CA ARG A 35 6.69 -7.12 -11.11
C ARG A 35 7.88 -6.86 -10.19
N ASN A 36 8.79 -5.99 -10.59
CA ASN A 36 9.94 -5.61 -9.76
C ASN A 36 9.50 -5.02 -8.41
N LYS A 37 8.40 -4.23 -8.40
CA LYS A 37 7.81 -3.70 -7.16
C LYS A 37 7.30 -4.83 -6.26
N ILE A 38 6.60 -5.82 -6.82
CA ILE A 38 6.11 -6.99 -6.05
C ILE A 38 7.29 -7.79 -5.51
N ASP A 39 8.30 -8.10 -6.33
CA ASP A 39 9.49 -8.84 -5.92
C ASP A 39 10.25 -8.14 -4.79
N PHE A 40 10.29 -6.81 -4.82
CA PHE A 40 10.84 -6.01 -3.72
C PHE A 40 9.97 -6.09 -2.45
N LEU A 41 8.65 -5.96 -2.58
CA LEU A 41 7.71 -5.97 -1.46
C LEU A 41 7.61 -7.34 -0.78
N ASP A 42 7.78 -8.43 -1.51
CA ASP A 42 7.69 -9.82 -1.03
C ASP A 42 9.06 -10.49 -0.84
N GLY A 43 10.14 -9.77 -1.11
CA GLY A 43 11.49 -10.32 -1.15
C GLY A 43 11.97 -10.90 0.20
N ASP A 44 12.86 -11.87 0.12
CA ASP A 44 13.43 -12.54 1.31
C ASP A 44 14.18 -11.60 2.24
N MET A 45 14.76 -10.53 1.69
CA MET A 45 15.38 -9.47 2.50
C MET A 45 14.35 -8.84 3.43
N ARG A 46 13.18 -8.44 2.89
CA ARG A 46 12.10 -7.85 3.69
C ARG A 46 11.59 -8.82 4.75
N LYS A 47 11.38 -10.09 4.40
CA LYS A 47 10.94 -11.13 5.35
C LYS A 47 11.91 -11.33 6.51
N ARG A 48 13.22 -11.26 6.25
CA ARG A 48 14.25 -11.37 7.29
C ARG A 48 14.37 -10.10 8.13
N THR A 49 14.20 -8.93 7.52
CA THR A 49 14.35 -7.65 8.21
C THR A 49 13.09 -7.25 8.96
N LEU A 50 11.92 -7.57 8.43
CA LEU A 50 10.60 -7.17 8.93
C LEU A 50 9.67 -8.38 9.03
N PRO A 51 9.95 -9.41 9.84
CA PRO A 51 9.09 -10.59 9.95
C PRO A 51 7.66 -10.19 10.32
N PRO A 52 6.64 -10.53 9.51
CA PRO A 52 5.27 -10.09 9.76
C PRO A 52 4.73 -10.54 11.12
N GLU A 53 5.10 -11.73 11.55
CA GLU A 53 4.67 -12.31 12.83
C GLU A 53 5.22 -11.49 14.02
N GLU A 54 6.48 -11.04 13.96
CA GLU A 54 7.06 -10.19 15.00
C GLU A 54 6.37 -8.83 15.08
N ILE A 55 5.95 -8.28 13.93
CA ILE A 55 5.23 -7.01 13.85
C ILE A 55 3.82 -7.15 14.42
N LEU A 56 3.08 -8.17 13.98
CA LEU A 56 1.69 -8.40 14.40
C LEU A 56 1.59 -8.79 15.89
N ASN A 57 2.59 -9.47 16.45
CA ASN A 57 2.65 -9.81 17.87
C ASN A 57 2.78 -8.60 18.81
N LEU A 58 3.00 -7.38 18.26
CA LEU A 58 2.97 -6.14 19.05
C LEU A 58 1.55 -5.66 19.33
N LEU A 59 0.56 -6.25 18.69
CA LEU A 59 -0.83 -5.85 18.74
C LEU A 59 -1.68 -6.94 19.41
N PRO A 60 -2.69 -6.58 20.20
CA PRO A 60 -3.58 -7.54 20.84
C PRO A 60 -4.65 -8.04 19.85
N ILE A 61 -4.22 -8.62 18.73
CA ILE A 61 -5.13 -9.20 17.74
C ILE A 61 -5.79 -10.43 18.35
N GLN A 62 -7.10 -10.39 18.48
CA GLN A 62 -7.91 -11.47 19.03
C GLN A 62 -8.61 -12.27 17.90
N ASN A 63 -9.18 -13.42 18.26
CA ASN A 63 -9.83 -14.32 17.30
C ASN A 63 -10.94 -13.69 16.43
N LYS A 64 -11.57 -12.59 16.88
CA LYS A 64 -12.64 -11.90 16.13
C LYS A 64 -12.27 -10.44 15.80
N SER A 65 -11.02 -10.07 15.91
CA SER A 65 -10.59 -8.71 15.59
C SER A 65 -10.78 -8.41 14.12
N CYS A 66 -11.41 -7.28 13.83
CA CYS A 66 -11.42 -6.68 12.50
C CYS A 66 -10.13 -5.85 12.33
N VAL A 67 -9.39 -6.11 11.27
CA VAL A 67 -8.12 -5.45 10.98
C VAL A 67 -8.23 -4.67 9.68
N LEU A 68 -7.67 -3.46 9.61
CA LEU A 68 -7.52 -2.68 8.39
C LEU A 68 -6.02 -2.48 8.11
N ASP A 69 -5.57 -2.91 6.94
CA ASP A 69 -4.22 -2.65 6.44
C ASP A 69 -4.31 -1.53 5.40
N VAL A 70 -3.77 -0.33 5.72
CA VAL A 70 -3.81 0.84 4.85
C VAL A 70 -2.55 0.93 4.01
N GLY A 71 -2.70 1.07 2.69
CA GLY A 71 -1.60 0.91 1.74
C GLY A 71 -1.09 -0.52 1.72
N ALA A 72 -2.00 -1.48 1.63
CA ALA A 72 -1.73 -2.91 1.81
C ALA A 72 -0.69 -3.48 0.84
N GLY A 73 -0.45 -2.81 -0.31
CA GLY A 73 0.52 -3.23 -1.32
C GLY A 73 0.30 -4.66 -1.77
N SER A 74 1.33 -5.47 -1.74
CA SER A 74 1.26 -6.90 -2.09
C SER A 74 0.60 -7.78 -1.02
N GLY A 75 0.10 -7.21 0.07
CA GLY A 75 -0.51 -7.95 1.19
C GLY A 75 0.50 -8.48 2.21
N TYR A 76 1.65 -7.83 2.33
CA TYR A 76 2.74 -8.25 3.21
C TYR A 76 2.32 -8.44 4.67
N LEU A 77 1.48 -7.53 5.21
CA LEU A 77 0.87 -7.70 6.52
C LEU A 77 -0.56 -8.24 6.45
N THR A 78 -1.29 -7.96 5.38
CA THR A 78 -2.68 -8.42 5.20
C THR A 78 -2.82 -9.95 5.31
N ILE A 79 -1.99 -10.70 4.56
CA ILE A 79 -2.06 -12.17 4.52
C ILE A 79 -1.75 -12.79 5.89
N PRO A 80 -0.64 -12.42 6.58
CA PRO A 80 -0.38 -12.91 7.93
C PRO A 80 -1.45 -12.47 8.96
N ALA A 81 -1.93 -11.22 8.88
CA ALA A 81 -2.99 -10.74 9.77
C ALA A 81 -4.28 -11.57 9.64
N ALA A 82 -4.65 -11.95 8.40
CA ALA A 82 -5.83 -12.77 8.16
C ALA A 82 -5.71 -14.18 8.75
N LYS A 83 -4.51 -14.68 8.95
CA LYS A 83 -4.27 -15.95 9.66
C LYS A 83 -4.31 -15.82 11.18
N CYS A 84 -4.14 -14.60 11.71
CA CYS A 84 -4.17 -14.34 13.16
C CYS A 84 -5.60 -14.16 13.71
N THR A 85 -6.60 -13.96 12.86
CA THR A 85 -7.99 -13.71 13.28
C THR A 85 -9.00 -14.41 12.38
N ASN A 86 -10.15 -14.76 12.93
CA ASN A 86 -11.34 -15.15 12.15
C ASN A 86 -12.26 -13.93 11.84
N GLY A 87 -11.92 -12.75 12.34
CA GLY A 87 -12.57 -11.50 11.94
C GLY A 87 -12.15 -11.07 10.52
N THR A 88 -12.82 -10.06 9.99
CA THR A 88 -12.52 -9.57 8.63
C THR A 88 -11.22 -8.74 8.63
N VAL A 89 -10.34 -9.03 7.68
CA VAL A 89 -9.18 -8.20 7.38
C VAL A 89 -9.44 -7.41 6.10
N TYR A 90 -9.46 -6.10 6.22
CA TYR A 90 -9.64 -5.18 5.11
C TYR A 90 -8.28 -4.77 4.56
N ALA A 91 -8.07 -4.94 3.27
CA ALA A 91 -6.88 -4.48 2.55
C ALA A 91 -7.26 -3.25 1.72
N LEU A 92 -6.78 -2.08 2.12
CA LEU A 92 -7.00 -0.82 1.42
C LEU A 92 -5.76 -0.46 0.60
N ASP A 93 -5.92 -0.29 -0.71
CA ASP A 93 -4.86 0.23 -1.58
C ASP A 93 -5.46 1.04 -2.73
N ILE A 94 -4.73 2.03 -3.22
CA ILE A 94 -5.15 2.85 -4.36
C ILE A 94 -4.94 2.10 -5.69
N ASP A 95 -3.94 1.21 -5.76
CA ASP A 95 -3.62 0.43 -6.96
C ASP A 95 -4.41 -0.88 -6.99
N ALA A 96 -5.41 -0.96 -7.85
CA ALA A 96 -6.21 -2.18 -8.06
C ALA A 96 -5.37 -3.42 -8.41
N ARG A 97 -4.18 -3.24 -9.02
CA ARG A 97 -3.28 -4.35 -9.35
C ARG A 97 -2.71 -4.98 -8.08
N MET A 98 -2.41 -4.17 -7.04
CA MET A 98 -1.98 -4.66 -5.73
C MET A 98 -3.09 -5.47 -5.06
N LEU A 99 -4.32 -4.99 -5.11
CA LEU A 99 -5.47 -5.73 -4.58
C LEU A 99 -5.67 -7.07 -5.30
N ASN A 100 -5.43 -7.14 -6.61
CA ASN A 100 -5.47 -8.39 -7.37
C ASN A 100 -4.37 -9.38 -6.92
N VAL A 101 -3.18 -8.88 -6.55
CA VAL A 101 -2.11 -9.70 -5.98
C VAL A 101 -2.55 -10.30 -4.65
N ILE A 102 -3.14 -9.49 -3.77
CA ILE A 102 -3.68 -9.96 -2.47
C ILE A 102 -4.76 -11.02 -2.70
N SER A 103 -5.69 -10.77 -3.63
CA SER A 103 -6.75 -11.73 -3.99
C SER A 103 -6.17 -13.08 -4.42
N SER A 104 -5.16 -13.05 -5.31
CA SER A 104 -4.51 -14.27 -5.79
C SER A 104 -3.80 -15.04 -4.67
N LYS A 105 -3.11 -14.34 -3.77
CA LYS A 105 -2.47 -14.95 -2.59
C LYS A 105 -3.51 -15.55 -1.64
N ALA A 106 -4.56 -14.80 -1.32
CA ALA A 106 -5.63 -15.27 -0.45
C ALA A 106 -6.27 -16.54 -0.98
N GLN A 107 -6.55 -16.60 -2.29
CA GLN A 107 -7.09 -17.76 -2.95
C GLN A 107 -6.13 -18.95 -2.91
N SER A 108 -4.83 -18.73 -3.18
CA SER A 108 -3.83 -19.82 -3.19
C SER A 108 -3.55 -20.39 -1.81
N GLU A 109 -3.86 -19.66 -0.75
CA GLU A 109 -3.63 -20.05 0.64
C GLU A 109 -4.94 -20.36 1.40
N ASP A 110 -6.08 -20.44 0.68
CA ASP A 110 -7.42 -20.73 1.23
C ASP A 110 -7.82 -19.78 2.38
N ILE A 111 -7.51 -18.47 2.23
CA ILE A 111 -7.82 -17.43 3.23
C ILE A 111 -9.13 -16.73 2.86
N PRO A 112 -10.26 -17.00 3.58
CA PRO A 112 -11.59 -16.52 3.17
C PRO A 112 -11.97 -15.16 3.76
N ASN A 113 -11.22 -14.63 4.74
CA ASN A 113 -11.63 -13.50 5.57
C ASN A 113 -11.00 -12.16 5.17
N ILE A 114 -10.49 -12.03 3.94
CA ILE A 114 -9.95 -10.77 3.40
C ILE A 114 -11.01 -10.06 2.56
N GLN A 115 -11.18 -8.76 2.81
CA GLN A 115 -11.98 -7.86 1.97
C GLN A 115 -11.08 -6.78 1.36
N LEU A 116 -11.16 -6.64 0.04
CA LEU A 116 -10.37 -5.68 -0.73
C LEU A 116 -11.14 -4.38 -0.89
N ILE A 117 -10.48 -3.26 -0.62
CA ILE A 117 -11.04 -1.92 -0.74
C ILE A 117 -10.10 -1.09 -1.62
N GLN A 118 -10.59 -0.61 -2.76
CA GLN A 118 -9.85 0.35 -3.55
C GLN A 118 -10.13 1.77 -3.07
N GLY A 119 -9.09 2.49 -2.64
CA GLY A 119 -9.26 3.86 -2.14
C GLY A 119 -7.97 4.45 -1.61
N GLY A 120 -8.00 5.76 -1.36
CA GLY A 120 -6.91 6.50 -0.73
C GLY A 120 -7.00 6.43 0.80
N VAL A 121 -5.86 6.55 1.45
CA VAL A 121 -5.74 6.50 2.92
C VAL A 121 -6.25 7.79 3.59
N ASP A 122 -6.40 8.86 2.84
CA ASP A 122 -6.97 10.15 3.26
C ASP A 122 -8.50 10.17 3.25
N HIS A 123 -9.12 9.17 2.64
CA HIS A 123 -10.58 8.98 2.61
C HIS A 123 -10.93 7.49 2.66
N ILE A 124 -10.89 6.91 3.87
CA ILE A 124 -11.16 5.48 4.08
C ILE A 124 -12.68 5.22 4.00
N PRO A 125 -13.18 4.43 3.01
CA PRO A 125 -14.61 4.22 2.79
C PRO A 125 -15.19 3.17 3.76
N MET A 126 -15.03 3.41 5.06
CA MET A 126 -15.50 2.55 6.14
C MET A 126 -16.24 3.36 7.20
N ALA A 127 -17.12 2.71 7.94
CA ALA A 127 -17.85 3.34 9.03
C ALA A 127 -16.93 3.74 10.20
N ASP A 128 -17.36 4.72 10.99
CA ASP A 128 -16.69 5.09 12.22
C ASP A 128 -16.71 3.92 13.21
N ASN A 129 -15.63 3.77 13.98
CA ASN A 129 -15.50 2.74 15.03
C ASN A 129 -15.79 1.30 14.50
N SER A 130 -15.29 0.97 13.31
CA SER A 130 -15.58 -0.29 12.64
C SER A 130 -14.47 -1.34 12.79
N VAL A 131 -13.23 -0.95 13.07
CA VAL A 131 -12.10 -1.88 13.17
C VAL A 131 -11.41 -1.84 14.52
N ASP A 132 -10.85 -2.98 14.93
CA ASP A 132 -10.14 -3.14 16.19
C ASP A 132 -8.66 -2.74 16.05
N VAL A 133 -8.10 -2.95 14.86
CA VAL A 133 -6.69 -2.66 14.55
C VAL A 133 -6.56 -2.01 13.19
N VAL A 134 -5.70 -1.00 13.10
CA VAL A 134 -5.22 -0.42 11.83
C VAL A 134 -3.72 -0.60 11.72
N LEU A 135 -3.27 -1.10 10.57
CA LEU A 135 -1.86 -1.27 10.21
C LEU A 135 -1.48 -0.23 9.14
N ALA A 136 -0.32 0.40 9.29
CA ALA A 136 0.29 1.25 8.27
C ALA A 136 1.79 0.90 8.20
N SER A 137 2.19 0.16 7.17
CA SER A 137 3.55 -0.33 7.02
C SER A 137 4.23 0.24 5.79
N LEU A 138 5.17 1.16 6.01
CA LEU A 138 5.97 1.78 4.94
C LEU A 138 5.13 2.47 3.87
N ILE A 139 4.11 3.20 4.29
CA ILE A 139 3.16 3.92 3.40
C ILE A 139 3.01 5.40 3.75
N LEU A 140 3.16 5.77 5.03
CA LEU A 140 2.84 7.12 5.47
C LEU A 140 3.80 8.19 4.91
N HIS A 141 5.02 7.80 4.57
CA HIS A 141 5.97 8.67 3.88
C HIS A 141 5.60 8.97 2.42
N GLU A 142 4.71 8.16 1.80
CA GLU A 142 4.23 8.38 0.44
C GLU A 142 3.00 9.32 0.41
N VAL A 143 2.40 9.60 1.56
CA VAL A 143 1.17 10.40 1.66
C VAL A 143 1.43 11.69 2.42
N GLY A 144 0.85 12.76 1.97
CA GLY A 144 0.97 14.04 2.65
C GLY A 144 -0.24 14.93 2.38
N PRO A 145 -0.67 15.72 3.35
CA PRO A 145 -0.22 15.81 4.74
C PRO A 145 -0.75 14.64 5.61
N LEU A 146 -0.07 14.34 6.74
CA LEU A 146 -0.44 13.23 7.64
C LEU A 146 -1.73 13.46 8.40
N ALA A 147 -2.04 14.70 8.78
CA ALA A 147 -3.19 15.01 9.63
C ALA A 147 -4.54 14.48 9.09
N PRO A 148 -4.90 14.61 7.81
CA PRO A 148 -6.10 14.00 7.25
C PRO A 148 -6.11 12.48 7.37
N VAL A 149 -4.97 11.84 7.11
CA VAL A 149 -4.81 10.37 7.16
C VAL A 149 -5.02 9.86 8.59
N LEU A 150 -4.33 10.46 9.56
CA LEU A 150 -4.45 10.08 10.97
C LEU A 150 -5.85 10.35 11.55
N LYS A 151 -6.53 11.39 11.06
CA LYS A 151 -7.95 11.62 11.38
C LYS A 151 -8.84 10.49 10.87
N GLN A 152 -8.57 9.96 9.65
CA GLN A 152 -9.31 8.81 9.13
C GLN A 152 -9.00 7.54 9.93
N VAL A 153 -7.74 7.29 10.27
CA VAL A 153 -7.33 6.17 11.12
C VAL A 153 -8.07 6.24 12.47
N ASN A 154 -8.03 7.39 13.15
CA ASN A 154 -8.75 7.56 14.42
C ASN A 154 -10.26 7.36 14.25
N ARG A 155 -10.86 7.86 13.16
CA ARG A 155 -12.29 7.73 12.90
C ARG A 155 -12.72 6.27 12.80
N VAL A 156 -12.02 5.45 12.00
CA VAL A 156 -12.41 4.07 11.76
C VAL A 156 -12.07 3.13 12.92
N LEU A 157 -11.06 3.45 13.74
CA LEU A 157 -10.73 2.69 14.93
C LEU A 157 -11.89 2.74 15.95
N LYS A 158 -12.22 1.59 16.53
CA LYS A 158 -13.06 1.51 17.73
C LYS A 158 -12.38 2.18 18.91
N VAL A 159 -13.16 2.64 19.88
CA VAL A 159 -12.62 3.10 21.17
C VAL A 159 -11.83 1.94 21.82
N GLY A 160 -10.59 2.20 22.20
CA GLY A 160 -9.65 1.18 22.69
C GLY A 160 -8.98 0.36 21.58
N GLY A 161 -9.27 0.65 20.31
CA GLY A 161 -8.60 0.01 19.16
C GLY A 161 -7.16 0.49 18.98
N TYR A 162 -6.36 -0.29 18.28
CA TYR A 162 -4.91 -0.10 18.15
C TYR A 162 -4.52 0.31 16.74
N PHE A 163 -3.56 1.21 16.67
CA PHE A 163 -2.86 1.60 15.46
C PHE A 163 -1.40 1.16 15.53
N LEU A 164 -0.88 0.57 14.48
CA LEU A 164 0.54 0.31 14.31
C LEU A 164 1.06 1.06 13.08
N CYS A 165 2.08 1.87 13.31
CA CYS A 165 2.84 2.55 12.27
C CYS A 165 4.26 1.96 12.24
N LEU A 166 4.72 1.55 11.05
CA LEU A 166 6.09 1.11 10.78
C LEU A 166 6.64 1.97 9.65
N GLU A 167 7.77 2.67 9.91
CA GLU A 167 8.39 3.58 8.95
C GLU A 167 9.90 3.62 9.07
N TYR A 168 10.56 4.14 8.03
CA TYR A 168 11.98 4.43 8.06
C TYR A 168 12.27 5.69 8.87
N GLU A 169 13.27 5.59 9.78
CA GLU A 169 13.76 6.75 10.52
C GLU A 169 14.45 7.75 9.57
N LYS A 170 14.31 9.02 9.89
CA LYS A 170 14.94 10.12 9.16
C LYS A 170 16.35 10.34 9.68
N GLU A 171 17.27 9.47 9.29
CA GLU A 171 18.68 9.55 9.67
C GLU A 171 19.62 9.39 8.46
N GLU A 172 20.73 10.13 8.46
CA GLU A 172 21.67 10.20 7.32
C GLU A 172 22.43 8.88 7.06
N SER A 173 22.58 8.05 8.09
CA SER A 173 23.30 6.78 8.01
C SER A 173 22.54 5.66 7.30
N ALA A 174 21.27 5.86 7.00
CA ALA A 174 20.41 4.82 6.45
C ALA A 174 20.73 4.55 4.97
N ALA A 175 21.41 3.44 4.72
CA ALA A 175 21.77 3.00 3.37
C ALA A 175 20.57 2.50 2.53
N GLN A 176 19.43 2.21 3.15
CA GLN A 176 18.25 1.64 2.50
C GLN A 176 16.98 2.44 2.82
N GLY A 177 15.95 2.25 2.01
CA GLY A 177 14.63 2.87 2.19
C GLY A 177 14.37 4.05 1.24
N PRO A 178 13.27 4.79 1.47
CA PRO A 178 12.89 5.92 0.64
C PRO A 178 13.87 7.08 0.78
N PRO A 179 13.88 8.05 -0.18
CA PRO A 179 14.71 9.24 -0.08
C PRO A 179 14.48 10.02 1.21
N MET A 180 15.55 10.58 1.79
CA MET A 180 15.53 11.29 3.09
C MET A 180 14.47 12.39 3.20
N HIS A 181 14.21 13.10 2.10
CA HIS A 181 13.28 14.25 2.10
C HIS A 181 11.82 13.87 2.29
N ILE A 182 11.45 12.59 2.03
CA ILE A 182 10.09 12.09 2.27
C ILE A 182 10.00 11.27 3.55
N ARG A 183 11.10 10.94 4.22
CA ARG A 183 11.05 10.21 5.49
C ARG A 183 10.46 11.08 6.59
N ILE A 184 9.73 10.42 7.49
CA ILE A 184 9.15 11.03 8.69
C ILE A 184 9.92 10.49 9.88
N SER A 185 10.51 11.35 10.69
CA SER A 185 11.17 10.89 11.91
C SER A 185 10.18 10.31 12.90
N SER A 186 10.63 9.38 13.74
CA SER A 186 9.78 8.80 14.79
C SER A 186 9.25 9.85 15.78
N ALA A 187 10.00 10.95 15.99
CA ALA A 187 9.56 12.06 16.81
C ALA A 187 8.45 12.90 16.14
N GLU A 188 8.57 13.15 14.83
CA GLU A 188 7.50 13.82 14.06
C GLU A 188 6.24 12.95 14.02
N MET A 189 6.38 11.65 13.74
CA MET A 189 5.25 10.71 13.71
C MET A 189 4.52 10.65 15.05
N GLU A 190 5.25 10.55 16.17
CA GLU A 190 4.68 10.56 17.52
C GLU A 190 3.84 11.82 17.78
N LYS A 191 4.37 12.98 17.40
CA LYS A 191 3.68 14.26 17.52
C LYS A 191 2.40 14.32 16.70
N GLU A 192 2.47 13.83 15.44
CA GLU A 192 1.30 13.78 14.55
C GLU A 192 0.22 12.82 15.07
N LEU A 193 0.61 11.65 15.59
CA LEU A 193 -0.32 10.69 16.20
C LEU A 193 -1.06 11.30 17.39
N ILE A 194 -0.35 11.97 18.30
CA ILE A 194 -0.94 12.64 19.45
C ILE A 194 -1.89 13.77 18.99
N SER A 195 -1.47 14.56 17.99
CA SER A 195 -2.29 15.64 17.42
C SER A 195 -3.54 15.08 16.73
N GLY A 196 -3.47 13.87 16.18
CA GLY A 196 -4.59 13.11 15.58
C GLY A 196 -5.53 12.47 16.61
N GLY A 197 -5.27 12.66 17.92
CA GLY A 197 -6.11 12.13 18.99
C GLY A 197 -5.83 10.68 19.38
N LEU A 198 -4.65 10.16 19.04
CA LEU A 198 -4.20 8.83 19.43
C LEU A 198 -3.25 8.91 20.63
N ILE A 199 -3.29 7.91 21.49
CA ILE A 199 -2.40 7.78 22.66
C ILE A 199 -1.27 6.83 22.28
N VAL A 200 -0.04 7.35 22.16
CA VAL A 200 1.14 6.52 21.89
C VAL A 200 1.43 5.64 23.10
N GLU A 201 1.42 4.33 22.89
CA GLU A 201 1.71 3.34 23.94
C GLU A 201 3.14 2.85 23.90
N GLN A 202 3.68 2.64 22.71
CA GLN A 202 5.04 2.18 22.53
C GLN A 202 5.68 2.82 21.31
N LYS A 203 6.92 3.26 21.46
CA LYS A 203 7.81 3.67 20.37
C LYS A 203 9.15 2.94 20.54
N ARG A 204 9.63 2.29 19.50
CA ARG A 204 10.90 1.58 19.52
C ARG A 204 11.55 1.52 18.14
N ASN A 205 12.88 1.52 18.13
CA ASN A 205 13.62 1.10 16.96
C ASN A 205 13.42 -0.42 16.80
N PHE A 206 13.05 -0.84 15.60
CA PHE A 206 12.77 -2.24 15.32
C PHE A 206 13.99 -2.95 14.73
N LYS A 207 14.55 -2.41 13.67
CA LYS A 207 15.82 -2.81 13.04
C LYS A 207 16.41 -1.59 12.35
N GLU A 208 17.66 -1.71 11.86
CA GLU A 208 18.40 -0.66 11.17
C GLU A 208 17.54 0.42 10.52
N SER A 209 17.53 1.62 11.06
CA SER A 209 16.79 2.77 10.54
C SER A 209 15.27 2.57 10.36
N ILE A 210 14.66 1.61 11.05
CA ILE A 210 13.20 1.39 11.04
C ILE A 210 12.67 1.50 12.45
N TYR A 211 11.61 2.28 12.62
CA TYR A 211 10.89 2.35 13.88
C TYR A 211 9.47 1.78 13.76
N ILE A 212 8.95 1.36 14.92
CA ILE A 212 7.55 1.02 15.10
C ILE A 212 6.98 1.88 16.21
N ILE A 213 5.79 2.42 15.97
CA ILE A 213 4.97 3.07 16.99
C ILE A 213 3.64 2.33 17.05
N THR A 214 3.24 1.94 18.26
CA THR A 214 1.86 1.52 18.53
C THR A 214 1.15 2.60 19.31
N ALA A 215 -0.09 2.86 18.93
CA ALA A 215 -0.94 3.86 19.56
C ALA A 215 -2.36 3.32 19.72
N ARG A 216 -3.15 3.93 20.59
CA ARG A 216 -4.51 3.54 20.92
C ARG A 216 -5.46 4.71 20.78
N LYS A 217 -6.68 4.45 20.32
CA LYS A 217 -7.80 5.40 20.36
C LYS A 217 -8.43 5.47 21.73
#